data_77ace9697aeb3c6a0d6054b95676a7c7
#
_entry.id   77ace9697aeb3c6a0d6054b95676a7c7
#
_cell.length_a   1.000
_cell.length_b   1.000
_cell.length_c   1.000
_cell.angle_alpha   90.00
_cell.angle_beta   90.00
_cell.angle_gamma   90.00
#
_symmetry.space_group_name_H-M   'P 1'
#
loop_
_entity.id
_entity.type
_entity.pdbx_description
1 polymer ?
#
loop_
_entity_poly.entity_id
_entity_poly.type
_entity_poly.pdbx_seq_one_letter_code
_entity_poly.pdbx_strand_id
1 'polypeptide(L)'
;IISNHGGRQVDVGQATIESLMTIAPLYCDKIKIMMDSGIRGGADVARVLAQGAEFTFMGRTFMYGVSALGKKGGTHTIAMLKKQLTQVMEQLSCSQVSDLQKTRV
;
A
#
# COMPACT_ATOMS: atom_id res chain seq x y z
N ILE A 1 10.11 -1.13 -8.16
CA ILE A 1 8.80 -1.58 -7.65
C ILE A 1 8.94 -3.01 -7.15
N ILE A 2 8.48 -3.28 -5.93
CA ILE A 2 8.38 -4.63 -5.38
C ILE A 2 6.97 -5.15 -5.71
N SER A 3 6.90 -6.27 -6.43
CA SER A 3 5.64 -6.82 -6.93
C SER A 3 5.74 -8.34 -7.08
N ASN A 4 4.66 -9.07 -6.80
CA ASN A 4 4.50 -10.48 -7.17
C ASN A 4 3.37 -10.66 -8.20
N HIS A 5 2.99 -9.60 -8.90
CA HIS A 5 1.92 -9.61 -9.89
C HIS A 5 0.56 -10.07 -9.29
N GLY A 6 0.32 -9.77 -8.00
CA GLY A 6 -0.89 -10.19 -7.30
C GLY A 6 -1.01 -11.71 -7.10
N GLY A 7 0.09 -12.45 -7.16
CA GLY A 7 0.10 -13.91 -7.08
C GLY A 7 -0.39 -14.61 -8.35
N ARG A 8 -0.58 -13.88 -9.45
CA ARG A 8 -1.23 -14.43 -10.65
C ARG A 8 -0.30 -15.28 -11.52
N GLN A 9 1.01 -15.01 -11.48
CA GLN A 9 2.00 -15.77 -12.26
C GLN A 9 2.62 -16.91 -11.44
N VAL A 10 2.91 -16.65 -10.16
CA VAL A 10 3.52 -17.61 -9.25
C VAL A 10 2.77 -17.55 -7.92
N ASP A 11 1.87 -18.51 -7.71
CA ASP A 11 0.99 -18.53 -6.52
C ASP A 11 1.77 -18.80 -5.22
N VAL A 12 2.82 -19.60 -5.30
CA VAL A 12 3.67 -19.95 -4.15
C VAL A 12 4.78 -18.92 -3.87
N GLY A 13 4.77 -17.79 -4.57
CA GLY A 13 5.75 -16.74 -4.38
C GLY A 13 5.60 -16.04 -3.02
N GLN A 14 6.71 -15.48 -2.53
CA GLN A 14 6.75 -14.73 -1.28
C GLN A 14 5.80 -13.52 -1.32
N ALA A 15 5.19 -13.22 -0.19
CA ALA A 15 4.39 -12.00 -0.05
C ALA A 15 5.27 -10.75 -0.22
N THR A 16 4.78 -9.77 -0.96
CA THR A 16 5.56 -8.57 -1.29
C THR A 16 5.95 -7.76 -0.07
N ILE A 17 5.14 -7.78 0.99
CA ILE A 17 5.48 -7.10 2.25
C ILE A 17 6.73 -7.70 2.91
N GLU A 18 6.92 -9.00 2.82
CA GLU A 18 8.13 -9.68 3.35
C GLU A 18 9.36 -9.26 2.55
N SER A 19 9.22 -9.20 1.22
CA SER A 19 10.29 -8.69 0.35
C SER A 19 10.61 -7.23 0.66
N LEU A 20 9.60 -6.41 0.90
CA LEU A 20 9.80 -5.01 1.28
C LEU A 20 10.58 -4.91 2.60
N MET A 21 10.21 -5.69 3.61
CA MET A 21 10.90 -5.69 4.92
C MET A 21 12.38 -6.08 4.80
N THR A 22 12.72 -6.89 3.82
CA THR A 22 14.12 -7.28 3.54
C THR A 22 14.87 -6.21 2.75
N ILE A 23 14.23 -5.63 1.74
CA ILE A 23 14.87 -4.72 0.77
C ILE A 23 14.96 -3.29 1.32
N ALA A 24 13.92 -2.78 1.97
CA ALA A 24 13.86 -1.39 2.38
C ALA A 24 15.03 -0.97 3.29
N PRO A 25 15.44 -1.74 4.31
CA PRO A 25 16.58 -1.36 5.15
C PRO A 25 17.90 -1.19 4.39
N LEU A 26 18.04 -1.85 3.25
CA LEU A 26 19.27 -1.84 2.45
C LEU A 26 19.31 -0.71 1.41
N TYR A 27 18.15 -0.28 0.92
CA TYR A 27 18.07 0.57 -0.26
C TYR A 27 17.21 1.82 -0.14
N CYS A 28 16.45 2.02 0.95
CA CYS A 28 15.53 3.15 1.08
C CYS A 28 16.21 4.52 1.05
N ASP A 29 17.49 4.59 1.37
CA ASP A 29 18.31 5.79 1.29
C ASP A 29 18.97 6.01 -0.08
N LYS A 30 18.92 5.01 -0.95
CA LYS A 30 19.56 5.00 -2.27
C LYS A 30 18.59 5.18 -3.42
N ILE A 31 17.41 4.58 -3.31
CA ILE A 31 16.35 4.61 -4.33
C ILE A 31 14.98 4.71 -3.67
N LYS A 32 14.04 5.30 -4.39
CA LYS A 32 12.62 5.31 -3.98
C LYS A 32 12.03 3.93 -4.19
N ILE A 33 11.50 3.36 -3.13
CA ILE A 33 10.90 2.03 -3.15
C ILE A 33 9.38 2.16 -3.25
N MET A 34 8.81 1.43 -4.18
CA MET A 34 7.37 1.36 -4.41
C MET A 34 6.93 -0.09 -4.34
N MET A 35 5.68 -0.33 -3.94
CA MET A 35 5.16 -1.69 -3.80
C MET A 35 3.74 -1.79 -4.35
N ASP A 36 3.43 -2.93 -4.94
CA ASP A 36 2.08 -3.37 -5.22
C ASP A 36 1.83 -4.78 -4.66
N SER A 37 0.68 -5.32 -4.96
CA SER A 37 0.23 -6.66 -4.59
C SER A 37 -0.28 -6.79 -3.15
N GLY A 38 -1.50 -7.25 -3.04
CA GLY A 38 -2.14 -7.53 -1.76
C GLY A 38 -2.65 -6.30 -1.01
N ILE A 39 -2.51 -5.10 -1.54
CA ILE A 39 -2.98 -3.86 -0.91
C ILE A 39 -4.45 -3.66 -1.25
N ARG A 40 -5.32 -3.65 -0.24
CA ARG A 40 -6.78 -3.62 -0.42
C ARG A 40 -7.50 -2.52 0.34
N GLY A 41 -6.84 -1.87 1.28
CA GLY A 41 -7.43 -0.82 2.09
C GLY A 41 -6.41 0.15 2.64
N GLY A 42 -6.89 1.22 3.29
CA GLY A 42 -6.03 2.26 3.87
C GLY A 42 -5.08 1.75 4.94
N ALA A 43 -5.48 0.73 5.71
CA ALA A 43 -4.60 0.10 6.70
C ALA A 43 -3.41 -0.62 6.05
N ASP A 44 -3.64 -1.28 4.89
CA ASP A 44 -2.55 -1.92 4.15
C ASP A 44 -1.60 -0.88 3.58
N VAL A 45 -2.13 0.23 3.05
CA VAL A 45 -1.31 1.37 2.61
C VAL A 45 -0.44 1.88 3.75
N ALA A 46 -1.02 2.10 4.93
CA ALA A 46 -0.27 2.57 6.10
C ALA A 46 0.86 1.59 6.49
N ARG A 47 0.59 0.27 6.48
CA ARG A 47 1.61 -0.75 6.78
C ARG A 47 2.77 -0.73 5.79
N VAL A 48 2.45 -0.66 4.50
CA VAL A 48 3.46 -0.64 3.43
C VAL A 48 4.34 0.61 3.53
N LEU A 49 3.73 1.77 3.74
CA LEU A 49 4.47 3.02 3.91
C LEU A 49 5.31 3.01 5.19
N ALA A 50 4.79 2.46 6.29
CA ALA A 50 5.55 2.31 7.53
C ALA A 50 6.78 1.41 7.37
N GLN A 51 6.74 0.43 6.46
CA GLN A 51 7.87 -0.47 6.20
C GLN A 51 8.91 0.11 5.22
N GLY A 52 8.73 1.32 4.74
CA GLY A 52 9.75 2.02 3.96
C GLY A 52 9.45 2.21 2.48
N ALA A 53 8.27 1.81 2.00
CA ALA A 53 7.82 2.21 0.68
C ALA A 53 7.41 3.68 0.67
N GLU A 54 7.64 4.36 -0.43
CA GLU A 54 7.21 5.74 -0.61
C GLU A 54 5.91 5.86 -1.42
N PHE A 55 5.54 4.81 -2.14
CA PHE A 55 4.35 4.79 -2.98
C PHE A 55 3.78 3.38 -3.11
N THR A 56 2.46 3.29 -3.31
CA THR A 56 1.75 2.03 -3.49
C THR A 56 0.92 2.04 -4.77
N PHE A 57 0.82 0.88 -5.41
CA PHE A 57 -0.10 0.66 -6.52
C PHE A 57 -1.13 -0.40 -6.15
N MET A 58 -2.30 -0.31 -6.73
CA MET A 58 -3.40 -1.25 -6.52
C MET A 58 -4.08 -1.56 -7.84
N GLY A 59 -4.37 -2.82 -8.09
CA GLY A 59 -5.12 -3.25 -9.27
C GLY A 59 -6.55 -3.61 -8.93
N ARG A 60 -6.75 -4.77 -8.30
CA ARG A 60 -8.07 -5.34 -8.04
C ARG A 60 -8.98 -4.49 -7.18
N THR A 61 -8.46 -3.73 -6.24
CA THR A 61 -9.23 -2.81 -5.41
C THR A 61 -9.99 -1.80 -6.28
N PHE A 62 -9.33 -1.21 -7.28
CA PHE A 62 -9.97 -0.31 -8.23
C PHE A 62 -10.88 -1.04 -9.21
N MET A 63 -10.51 -2.23 -9.64
CA MET A 63 -11.38 -3.06 -10.51
C MET A 63 -12.69 -3.38 -9.83
N TYR A 64 -12.69 -3.71 -8.55
CA TYR A 64 -13.92 -3.95 -7.78
C TYR A 64 -14.77 -2.69 -7.68
N GLY A 65 -14.18 -1.53 -7.43
CA GLY A 65 -14.89 -0.27 -7.40
C GLY A 65 -15.57 0.06 -8.72
N VAL A 66 -14.86 -0.11 -9.83
CA VAL A 66 -15.40 0.11 -11.17
C VAL A 66 -16.49 -0.93 -11.52
N SER A 67 -16.28 -2.19 -11.15
CA SER A 67 -17.29 -3.24 -11.36
C SER A 67 -18.60 -2.96 -10.61
N ALA A 68 -18.50 -2.40 -9.40
CA ALA A 68 -19.66 -2.10 -8.57
C ALA A 68 -20.38 -0.80 -8.99
N LEU A 69 -19.65 0.24 -9.39
CA LEU A 69 -20.16 1.61 -9.53
C LEU A 69 -19.93 2.22 -10.93
N GLY A 70 -19.32 1.50 -11.86
CA GLY A 70 -19.04 1.99 -13.20
C GLY A 70 -18.12 3.22 -13.19
N LYS A 71 -18.50 4.25 -13.91
CA LYS A 71 -17.70 5.49 -14.08
C LYS A 71 -17.37 6.19 -12.76
N LYS A 72 -18.16 6.02 -11.71
CA LYS A 72 -17.93 6.60 -10.38
C LYS A 72 -17.03 5.74 -9.51
N GLY A 73 -16.68 4.53 -9.94
CA GLY A 73 -15.97 3.55 -9.13
C GLY A 73 -14.57 3.99 -8.74
N GLY A 74 -13.82 4.59 -9.65
CA GLY A 74 -12.46 5.08 -9.37
C GLY A 74 -12.45 6.18 -8.30
N THR A 75 -13.28 7.20 -8.46
CA THR A 75 -13.41 8.30 -7.51
C THR A 75 -13.87 7.81 -6.14
N HIS A 76 -14.85 6.91 -6.11
CA HIS A 76 -15.35 6.32 -4.86
C HIS A 76 -14.25 5.53 -4.13
N THR A 77 -13.49 4.72 -4.85
CA THR A 77 -12.38 3.93 -4.29
C THR A 77 -11.31 4.83 -3.70
N ILE A 78 -10.92 5.89 -4.39
CA ILE A 78 -9.96 6.89 -3.88
C ILE A 78 -10.48 7.51 -2.58
N ALA A 79 -11.73 7.96 -2.56
CA ALA A 79 -12.33 8.59 -1.37
C ALA A 79 -12.33 7.63 -0.16
N MET A 80 -12.70 6.37 -0.39
CA MET A 80 -12.70 5.34 0.64
C MET A 80 -11.30 5.06 1.19
N LEU A 81 -10.32 4.88 0.31
CA LEU A 81 -8.93 4.64 0.71
C LEU A 81 -8.35 5.82 1.50
N LYS A 82 -8.61 7.04 1.06
CA LYS A 82 -8.18 8.25 1.78
C LYS A 82 -8.79 8.32 3.17
N LYS A 83 -10.08 8.05 3.30
CA LYS A 83 -10.77 8.03 4.61
C LYS A 83 -10.16 6.97 5.54
N GLN A 84 -9.96 5.76 5.05
CA GLN A 84 -9.37 4.67 5.82
C GLN A 84 -7.94 5.00 6.25
N LEU A 85 -7.11 5.52 5.35
CA LEU A 85 -5.74 5.92 5.67
C LEU A 85 -5.71 7.03 6.71
N THR A 86 -6.55 8.05 6.55
CA THR A 86 -6.68 9.15 7.51
C THR A 86 -7.03 8.64 8.91
N GLN A 87 -8.00 7.74 9.02
CA GLN A 87 -8.39 7.15 10.30
C GLN A 87 -7.25 6.39 10.98
N VAL A 88 -6.49 5.62 10.22
CA VAL A 88 -5.31 4.93 10.76
C VAL A 88 -4.25 5.92 11.22
N MET A 89 -3.97 6.95 10.43
CA MET A 89 -3.00 7.99 10.79
C MET A 89 -3.40 8.74 12.05
N GLU A 90 -4.67 9.07 12.20
CA GLU A 90 -5.20 9.70 13.42
C GLU A 90 -4.98 8.83 14.65
N GLN A 91 -5.28 7.54 14.56
CA GLN A 91 -5.06 6.59 15.66
C GLN A 91 -3.58 6.43 16.03
N LEU A 92 -2.69 6.60 15.05
CA LEU A 92 -1.23 6.53 15.24
C LEU A 92 -0.59 7.89 15.58
N SER A 93 -1.40 8.94 15.71
CA SER A 93 -0.92 10.33 15.94
C SER A 93 0.04 10.81 14.85
N CYS A 94 -0.18 10.38 13.61
CA CYS A 94 0.59 10.80 12.44
C CYS A 94 -0.11 11.97 11.76
N SER A 95 0.54 13.13 11.67
CA SER A 95 0.01 14.31 10.99
C SER A 95 0.31 14.34 9.49
N GLN A 96 1.31 13.59 9.05
CA GLN A 96 1.69 13.47 7.64
C GLN A 96 2.14 12.04 7.32
N VAL A 97 2.10 11.66 6.06
CA VAL A 97 2.40 10.30 5.60
C VAL A 97 3.82 9.86 6.00
N SER A 98 4.80 10.75 5.96
CA SER A 98 6.18 10.46 6.37
C SER A 98 6.31 10.06 7.84
N ASP A 99 5.35 10.42 8.69
CA ASP A 99 5.36 10.01 10.09
C ASP A 99 5.10 8.51 10.28
N LEU A 100 4.45 7.86 9.31
CA LEU A 100 4.16 6.43 9.37
C LEU A 100 5.44 5.58 9.53
N GLN A 101 6.54 5.99 8.94
CA GLN A 101 7.82 5.27 9.06
C GLN A 101 8.37 5.29 10.49
N LYS A 102 7.98 6.27 11.29
CA LYS A 102 8.36 6.38 12.70
C LYS A 102 7.55 5.45 13.62
N THR A 103 6.44 4.91 13.12
CA THR A 103 5.57 3.99 13.87
C THR A 103 5.97 2.53 13.71
N ARG A 104 6.99 2.26 12.93
CA ARG A 104 7.51 0.92 12.67
C ARG A 104 8.01 0.27 13.96
N VAL A 105 7.52 -0.90 14.21
CA VAL A 105 7.90 -1.70 15.37
C VAL A 105 8.82 -2.85 14.93
#